data_f13bc0c638eeab34e930e105d86415a1
#
_entry.id   f13bc0c638eeab34e930e105d86415a1
#
_cell.length_a   1.000
_cell.length_b   1.000
_cell.length_c   1.000
_cell.angle_alpha   90.00
_cell.angle_beta   90.00
_cell.angle_gamma   90.00
#
_symmetry.space_group_name_H-M   'P 1'
#
loop_
_entity.id
_entity.type
_entity.pdbx_description
1 polymer ?
#
loop_
_entity_poly.entity_id
_entity_poly.type
_entity_poly.pdbx_seq_one_letter_code
_entity_poly.pdbx_strand_id
1 'polypeptide(L)'
;QRAADRNAPADGGTAHKRVHPDVAEHPAIMGHEFAGDIVKVGKAHQDKFKPGMKFTLQPALNYKGTMWSPGYSYEFFGGDATYCIIPAEVMELGCLLEYKGRAYYEASLAEPMSCSIGAFNAAYHTKMGVYHHDMGIKKGGKLAILAGAGPMGLGALTYALHRDVRPGMVVVTDINEDRLARAESLFPPKEVKEKDGIDLYFVNTANMADPAAELRELTGGTGFDDVFC
;
A
#
# COMPACT_ATOMS: atom_id res chain seq x y z
N GLN A 1 5.00 19.19 -12.80
CA GLN A 1 5.55 20.55 -12.66
C GLN A 1 6.00 20.83 -11.23
N ARG A 2 5.20 20.55 -10.18
CA ARG A 2 5.61 20.76 -8.77
C ARG A 2 6.80 19.90 -8.34
N ALA A 3 6.97 18.74 -8.92
CA ALA A 3 8.07 17.84 -8.60
C ALA A 3 9.45 18.37 -9.05
N ALA A 4 9.49 19.29 -10.00
CA ALA A 4 10.73 19.89 -10.52
C ALA A 4 11.15 21.17 -9.78
N ASP A 5 10.28 21.76 -8.97
CA ASP A 5 10.58 22.99 -8.23
C ASP A 5 11.27 22.67 -6.88
N ARG A 6 12.59 22.82 -6.86
CA ARG A 6 13.41 22.62 -5.65
C ARG A 6 13.15 23.62 -4.54
N ASN A 7 12.52 24.77 -4.85
CA ASN A 7 12.24 25.85 -3.92
C ASN A 7 10.77 25.88 -3.48
N ALA A 8 9.94 24.97 -3.98
CA ALA A 8 8.58 24.87 -3.52
C ALA A 8 8.57 24.56 -2.01
N PRO A 9 7.78 25.30 -1.22
CA PRO A 9 7.64 25.00 0.19
C PRO A 9 7.16 23.54 0.34
N ALA A 10 7.73 22.83 1.29
CA ALA A 10 7.37 21.45 1.58
C ALA A 10 5.87 21.41 1.94
N ASP A 11 5.05 20.96 1.00
CA ASP A 11 3.61 20.74 1.18
C ASP A 11 3.30 19.44 1.94
N GLY A 12 4.31 18.88 2.61
CA GLY A 12 4.25 17.61 3.31
C GLY A 12 4.44 16.38 2.43
N GLY A 13 4.43 16.51 1.11
CA GLY A 13 4.66 15.42 0.17
C GLY A 13 6.15 15.17 -0.10
N THR A 14 6.50 13.96 -0.49
CA THR A 14 7.87 13.56 -0.86
C THR A 14 8.05 13.27 -2.35
N ALA A 15 7.00 13.39 -3.14
CA ALA A 15 7.02 13.06 -4.58
C ALA A 15 8.12 13.84 -5.33
N HIS A 16 8.30 15.13 -5.02
CA HIS A 16 9.34 15.98 -5.62
C HIS A 16 10.76 15.48 -5.34
N LYS A 17 10.99 14.69 -4.30
CA LYS A 17 12.30 14.11 -3.97
C LYS A 17 12.59 12.82 -4.74
N ARG A 18 11.54 12.20 -5.30
CA ARG A 18 11.65 10.97 -6.10
C ARG A 18 11.88 11.26 -7.58
N VAL A 19 11.40 12.38 -8.08
CA VAL A 19 11.51 12.76 -9.50
C VAL A 19 12.78 13.55 -9.72
N HIS A 20 13.46 13.34 -10.87
CA HIS A 20 14.63 14.14 -11.23
C HIS A 20 14.24 15.62 -11.30
N PRO A 21 15.07 16.53 -10.75
CA PRO A 21 14.74 17.97 -10.73
C PRO A 21 14.49 18.55 -12.12
N ASP A 22 15.17 18.02 -13.11
CA ASP A 22 15.01 18.38 -14.52
C ASP A 22 14.38 17.21 -15.27
N VAL A 23 13.11 16.94 -14.98
CA VAL A 23 12.36 15.83 -15.58
C VAL A 23 12.11 16.01 -17.08
N ALA A 24 12.20 17.24 -17.58
CA ALA A 24 12.05 17.52 -19.01
C ALA A 24 13.25 17.02 -19.83
N GLU A 25 14.45 17.13 -19.26
CA GLU A 25 15.70 16.64 -19.87
C GLU A 25 15.98 15.18 -19.47
N HIS A 26 15.51 14.75 -18.29
CA HIS A 26 15.69 13.40 -17.72
C HIS A 26 14.33 12.76 -17.44
N PRO A 27 13.61 12.32 -18.48
CA PRO A 27 12.31 11.68 -18.32
C PRO A 27 12.43 10.36 -17.58
N ALA A 28 11.50 10.06 -16.69
CA ALA A 28 11.47 8.79 -15.97
C ALA A 28 10.47 7.82 -16.61
N ILE A 29 10.83 6.53 -16.65
CA ILE A 29 9.85 5.47 -16.93
C ILE A 29 8.98 5.31 -15.68
N MET A 30 7.67 5.48 -15.85
CA MET A 30 6.70 5.42 -14.75
C MET A 30 6.37 3.98 -14.35
N GLY A 31 5.59 3.83 -13.28
CA GLY A 31 5.12 2.55 -12.77
C GLY A 31 6.12 1.88 -11.82
N HIS A 32 5.75 1.77 -10.55
CA HIS A 32 6.60 1.16 -9.51
C HIS A 32 6.03 -0.16 -8.96
N GLU A 33 4.83 -0.50 -9.35
CA GLU A 33 4.11 -1.72 -8.96
C GLU A 33 4.14 -2.73 -10.11
N PHE A 34 5.29 -3.34 -10.38
CA PHE A 34 5.41 -4.21 -11.55
C PHE A 34 6.14 -5.52 -11.27
N ALA A 35 5.91 -6.45 -12.17
CA ALA A 35 6.56 -7.74 -12.24
C ALA A 35 6.99 -8.04 -13.67
N GLY A 36 7.95 -8.90 -13.85
CA GLY A 36 8.44 -9.28 -15.16
C GLY A 36 9.30 -10.52 -15.16
N ASP A 37 9.83 -10.84 -16.33
CA ASP A 37 10.81 -11.89 -16.52
C ASP A 37 12.21 -11.32 -16.64
N ILE A 38 13.17 -11.97 -16.02
CA ILE A 38 14.59 -11.68 -16.21
C ILE A 38 15.01 -12.22 -17.57
N VAL A 39 15.37 -11.35 -18.49
CA VAL A 39 15.83 -11.75 -19.84
C VAL A 39 17.34 -11.89 -19.95
N LYS A 40 18.10 -11.11 -19.16
CA LYS A 40 19.56 -11.14 -19.13
C LYS A 40 20.08 -10.78 -17.76
N VAL A 41 21.18 -11.40 -17.33
CA VAL A 41 21.79 -11.17 -16.03
C VAL A 41 23.24 -10.74 -16.20
N GLY A 42 23.61 -9.65 -15.51
CA GLY A 42 24.99 -9.20 -15.43
C GLY A 42 25.89 -10.24 -14.75
N LYS A 43 27.16 -10.30 -15.14
CA LYS A 43 28.09 -11.33 -14.64
C LYS A 43 28.16 -11.45 -13.12
N ALA A 44 28.06 -10.33 -12.42
CA ALA A 44 28.14 -10.27 -10.95
C ALA A 44 26.95 -10.90 -10.20
N HIS A 45 25.87 -11.27 -10.91
CA HIS A 45 24.63 -11.74 -10.29
C HIS A 45 24.12 -13.08 -10.85
N GLN A 46 24.94 -13.75 -11.68
CA GLN A 46 24.56 -15.00 -12.34
C GLN A 46 24.50 -16.22 -11.40
N ASP A 47 25.10 -16.10 -10.24
CA ASP A 47 24.97 -17.07 -9.14
C ASP A 47 23.56 -17.07 -8.53
N LYS A 48 22.92 -15.91 -8.47
CA LYS A 48 21.65 -15.70 -7.80
C LYS A 48 20.45 -15.64 -8.74
N PHE A 49 20.63 -15.04 -9.93
CA PHE A 49 19.54 -14.81 -10.88
C PHE A 49 19.84 -15.47 -12.23
N LYS A 50 18.78 -15.89 -12.93
CA LYS A 50 18.88 -16.55 -14.24
C LYS A 50 17.83 -16.01 -15.19
N PRO A 51 18.10 -15.96 -16.52
CA PRO A 51 17.06 -15.69 -17.51
C PRO A 51 15.88 -16.65 -17.37
N GLY A 52 14.67 -16.11 -17.52
CA GLY A 52 13.41 -16.83 -17.32
C GLY A 52 12.87 -16.87 -15.89
N MET A 53 13.62 -16.39 -14.89
CA MET A 53 13.07 -16.17 -13.55
C MET A 53 12.12 -14.99 -13.56
N LYS A 54 10.96 -15.15 -12.94
CA LYS A 54 10.02 -14.05 -12.68
C LYS A 54 10.46 -13.26 -11.46
N PHE A 55 10.17 -11.97 -11.48
CA PHE A 55 10.48 -11.09 -10.35
C PHE A 55 9.34 -10.14 -10.03
N THR A 56 9.34 -9.66 -8.82
CA THR A 56 8.74 -8.42 -8.34
C THR A 56 9.81 -7.63 -7.60
N LEU A 57 9.52 -6.41 -7.17
CA LEU A 57 10.53 -5.60 -6.51
C LEU A 57 9.97 -4.76 -5.36
N GLN A 58 10.87 -4.39 -4.45
CA GLN A 58 10.64 -3.34 -3.47
C GLN A 58 11.16 -2.02 -4.06
N PRO A 59 10.27 -1.05 -4.37
CA PRO A 59 10.69 0.18 -5.04
C PRO A 59 11.25 1.25 -4.09
N ALA A 60 10.99 1.18 -2.80
CA ALA A 60 11.47 2.18 -1.83
C ALA A 60 12.93 1.93 -1.46
N LEU A 61 13.86 2.29 -2.35
CA LEU A 61 15.27 1.97 -2.22
C LEU A 61 15.97 2.78 -1.12
N ASN A 62 15.70 4.07 -1.02
CA ASN A 62 16.37 5.02 -0.11
C ASN A 62 17.92 4.91 -0.16
N TYR A 63 18.45 4.63 -1.35
CA TYR A 63 19.86 4.32 -1.55
C TYR A 63 20.73 5.55 -1.24
N LYS A 64 21.68 5.39 -0.31
CA LYS A 64 22.62 6.44 0.13
C LYS A 64 21.95 7.76 0.48
N GLY A 65 20.77 7.70 1.09
CA GLY A 65 20.02 8.88 1.52
C GLY A 65 19.23 9.59 0.41
N THR A 66 19.21 9.06 -0.81
CA THR A 66 18.31 9.52 -1.86
C THR A 66 16.92 8.92 -1.65
N MET A 67 15.90 9.58 -2.21
CA MET A 67 14.56 8.99 -2.30
C MET A 67 14.28 8.42 -3.70
N TRP A 68 15.32 8.15 -4.47
CA TRP A 68 15.19 7.60 -5.82
C TRP A 68 14.54 6.22 -5.79
N SER A 69 13.66 6.02 -6.74
CA SER A 69 12.80 4.85 -6.81
C SER A 69 12.48 4.51 -8.26
N PRO A 70 12.46 3.23 -8.65
CA PRO A 70 11.93 2.82 -9.95
C PRO A 70 10.49 3.33 -10.10
N GLY A 71 10.14 3.67 -11.35
CA GLY A 71 8.84 4.26 -11.65
C GLY A 71 8.68 5.75 -11.34
N TYR A 72 9.76 6.40 -10.83
CA TYR A 72 9.78 7.84 -10.51
C TYR A 72 11.07 8.54 -10.93
N SER A 73 12.22 7.87 -10.78
CA SER A 73 13.52 8.54 -10.78
C SER A 73 14.42 8.12 -11.94
N TYR A 74 14.17 6.98 -12.56
CA TYR A 74 15.09 6.39 -13.53
C TYR A 74 14.56 6.52 -14.95
N GLU A 75 15.44 6.92 -15.88
CA GLU A 75 15.15 6.98 -17.31
C GLU A 75 15.02 5.60 -17.96
N PHE A 76 15.52 4.56 -17.29
CA PHE A 76 15.65 3.21 -17.84
C PHE A 76 15.04 2.12 -16.96
N PHE A 77 14.36 2.51 -15.84
CA PHE A 77 13.83 1.55 -14.90
C PHE A 77 12.47 1.98 -14.33
N GLY A 78 11.42 1.29 -14.76
CA GLY A 78 10.01 1.47 -14.37
C GLY A 78 9.14 0.43 -15.07
N GLY A 79 7.90 0.30 -14.63
CA GLY A 79 6.96 -0.74 -15.09
C GLY A 79 6.31 -0.45 -16.44
N ASP A 80 6.21 0.83 -16.83
CA ASP A 80 5.59 1.24 -18.09
C ASP A 80 6.57 1.11 -19.27
N ALA A 81 7.25 -0.04 -19.35
CA ALA A 81 8.20 -0.37 -20.39
C ALA A 81 8.17 -1.85 -20.75
N THR A 82 8.41 -2.17 -22.02
CA THR A 82 8.56 -3.57 -22.47
C THR A 82 9.83 -4.21 -21.92
N TYR A 83 10.89 -3.45 -21.82
CA TYR A 83 12.17 -3.84 -21.22
C TYR A 83 12.70 -2.71 -20.35
N CYS A 84 13.30 -3.07 -19.23
CA CYS A 84 14.00 -2.13 -18.37
C CYS A 84 15.34 -2.70 -17.90
N ILE A 85 16.22 -1.82 -17.43
CA ILE A 85 17.49 -2.21 -16.83
C ILE A 85 17.37 -2.05 -15.31
N ILE A 86 17.52 -3.15 -14.58
CA ILE A 86 17.52 -3.12 -13.11
C ILE A 86 18.91 -2.67 -12.63
N PRO A 87 19.01 -1.51 -11.95
CA PRO A 87 20.30 -0.97 -11.55
C PRO A 87 20.92 -1.70 -10.35
N ALA A 88 22.20 -1.49 -10.14
CA ALA A 88 23.00 -2.19 -9.12
C ALA A 88 22.47 -1.98 -7.70
N GLU A 89 21.98 -0.79 -7.36
CA GLU A 89 21.46 -0.46 -6.04
C GLU A 89 20.26 -1.32 -5.64
N VAL A 90 19.42 -1.73 -6.58
CA VAL A 90 18.32 -2.68 -6.33
C VAL A 90 18.85 -4.02 -5.88
N MET A 91 19.95 -4.44 -6.50
CA MET A 91 20.64 -5.71 -6.19
C MET A 91 21.38 -5.63 -4.86
N GLU A 92 22.10 -4.53 -4.60
CA GLU A 92 22.82 -4.28 -3.35
C GLU A 92 21.89 -4.28 -2.14
N LEU A 93 20.70 -3.70 -2.29
CA LEU A 93 19.68 -3.64 -1.24
C LEU A 93 18.83 -4.91 -1.12
N GLY A 94 19.01 -5.88 -2.02
CA GLY A 94 18.18 -7.09 -2.04
C GLY A 94 16.72 -6.84 -2.41
N CYS A 95 16.45 -5.75 -3.12
CA CYS A 95 15.10 -5.30 -3.47
C CYS A 95 14.51 -6.00 -4.71
N LEU A 96 15.29 -6.80 -5.44
CA LEU A 96 14.79 -7.68 -6.49
C LEU A 96 14.39 -9.03 -5.88
N LEU A 97 13.11 -9.35 -5.95
CA LEU A 97 12.53 -10.52 -5.29
C LEU A 97 12.10 -11.54 -6.34
N GLU A 98 12.53 -12.79 -6.18
CA GLU A 98 12.05 -13.91 -7.02
C GLU A 98 10.55 -14.12 -6.78
N TYR A 99 9.78 -14.21 -7.87
CA TYR A 99 8.36 -14.54 -7.82
C TYR A 99 8.10 -15.94 -8.40
N LYS A 100 7.49 -16.80 -7.59
CA LYS A 100 7.21 -18.21 -7.96
C LYS A 100 5.75 -18.49 -8.29
N GLY A 101 4.90 -17.47 -8.26
CA GLY A 101 3.48 -17.59 -8.58
C GLY A 101 3.20 -17.70 -10.08
N ARG A 102 1.91 -17.77 -10.40
CA ARG A 102 1.45 -18.01 -11.78
C ARG A 102 1.28 -16.74 -12.58
N ALA A 103 0.61 -15.75 -12.00
CA ALA A 103 0.14 -14.56 -12.70
C ALA A 103 0.95 -13.31 -12.33
N TYR A 104 1.32 -12.51 -13.33
CA TYR A 104 2.07 -11.28 -13.10
C TYR A 104 1.28 -10.23 -12.32
N TYR A 105 -0.05 -10.19 -12.47
CA TYR A 105 -0.88 -9.28 -11.69
C TYR A 105 -0.83 -9.57 -10.18
N GLU A 106 -0.66 -10.83 -9.77
CA GLU A 106 -0.46 -11.17 -8.36
C GLU A 106 0.87 -10.62 -7.85
N ALA A 107 1.93 -10.73 -8.67
CA ALA A 107 3.24 -10.22 -8.33
C ALA A 107 3.27 -8.69 -8.28
N SER A 108 2.55 -8.00 -9.18
CA SER A 108 2.46 -6.54 -9.17
C SER A 108 1.70 -6.00 -7.95
N LEU A 109 0.79 -6.79 -7.37
CA LEU A 109 0.08 -6.44 -6.14
C LEU A 109 0.95 -6.59 -4.86
N ALA A 110 2.15 -7.16 -4.94
CA ALA A 110 3.02 -7.32 -3.78
C ALA A 110 3.41 -5.99 -3.15
N GLU A 111 3.67 -4.97 -3.97
CA GLU A 111 4.01 -3.62 -3.48
C GLU A 111 2.84 -2.97 -2.73
N PRO A 112 1.65 -2.76 -3.30
CA PRO A 112 0.53 -2.13 -2.60
C PRO A 112 0.09 -2.94 -1.37
N MET A 113 0.15 -4.27 -1.42
CA MET A 113 -0.12 -5.10 -0.24
C MET A 113 0.93 -4.88 0.86
N SER A 114 2.20 -4.69 0.50
CA SER A 114 3.24 -4.38 1.48
C SER A 114 2.99 -3.05 2.21
N CYS A 115 2.43 -2.06 1.52
CA CYS A 115 2.01 -0.79 2.12
C CYS A 115 0.89 -0.99 3.15
N SER A 116 -0.15 -1.77 2.80
CA SER A 116 -1.21 -2.13 3.73
C SER A 116 -0.66 -2.86 4.96
N ILE A 117 0.17 -3.89 4.76
CA ILE A 117 0.81 -4.65 5.85
C ILE A 117 1.65 -3.72 6.74
N GLY A 118 2.44 -2.83 6.12
CA GLY A 118 3.26 -1.84 6.81
C GLY A 118 2.44 -0.91 7.70
N ALA A 119 1.31 -0.40 7.19
CA ALA A 119 0.41 0.47 7.94
C ALA A 119 -0.16 -0.25 9.18
N PHE A 120 -0.61 -1.50 9.04
CA PHE A 120 -1.09 -2.29 10.18
C PHE A 120 0.00 -2.57 11.22
N ASN A 121 1.23 -2.80 10.79
CA ASN A 121 2.34 -3.07 11.69
C ASN A 121 2.88 -1.80 12.36
N ALA A 122 2.74 -0.63 11.72
CA ALA A 122 3.16 0.65 12.24
C ALA A 122 2.11 1.32 13.16
N ALA A 123 0.85 0.89 13.13
CA ALA A 123 -0.15 1.32 14.09
C ALA A 123 0.32 1.00 15.52
N TYR A 124 -0.04 1.82 16.49
CA TYR A 124 0.32 1.58 17.89
C TYR A 124 -0.70 2.18 18.85
N HIS A 125 -0.74 1.62 20.05
CA HIS A 125 -1.57 2.09 21.15
C HIS A 125 -0.69 2.40 22.37
N THR A 126 -1.10 3.42 23.12
CA THR A 126 -0.42 3.83 24.36
C THR A 126 -1.35 3.74 25.56
N LYS A 127 -0.79 3.57 26.74
CA LYS A 127 -1.49 3.68 28.03
C LYS A 127 -0.89 4.80 28.84
N MET A 128 -1.74 5.61 29.46
CA MET A 128 -1.24 6.69 30.32
C MET A 128 -0.37 6.14 31.44
N GLY A 129 0.80 6.79 31.66
CA GLY A 129 1.76 6.38 32.68
C GLY A 129 2.65 5.20 32.34
N VAL A 130 2.54 4.67 31.13
CA VAL A 130 3.36 3.54 30.64
C VAL A 130 4.17 3.99 29.43
N TYR A 131 5.50 3.90 29.51
CA TYR A 131 6.44 4.21 28.41
C TYR A 131 6.61 3.00 27.49
N HIS A 132 5.52 2.50 26.96
CA HIS A 132 5.49 1.36 26.06
C HIS A 132 4.43 1.57 24.98
N HIS A 133 4.73 1.17 23.74
CA HIS A 133 3.80 1.16 22.63
C HIS A 133 3.38 -0.29 22.35
N ASP A 134 2.09 -0.55 22.44
CA ASP A 134 1.50 -1.79 21.96
C ASP A 134 1.37 -1.69 20.44
N MET A 135 2.30 -2.33 19.70
CA MET A 135 2.37 -2.23 18.23
C MET A 135 1.26 -3.03 17.54
N GLY A 136 0.85 -2.53 16.38
CA GLY A 136 -0.23 -3.08 15.57
C GLY A 136 -1.60 -2.54 15.94
N ILE A 137 -2.63 -2.99 15.22
CA ILE A 137 -4.02 -2.63 15.52
C ILE A 137 -4.50 -3.31 16.82
N LYS A 138 -5.51 -2.73 17.43
CA LYS A 138 -6.11 -3.28 18.65
C LYS A 138 -6.88 -4.58 18.36
N LYS A 139 -6.51 -5.66 19.03
CA LYS A 139 -7.21 -6.94 18.94
C LYS A 139 -8.67 -6.81 19.38
N GLY A 140 -9.60 -7.21 18.51
CA GLY A 140 -11.04 -7.09 18.77
C GLY A 140 -11.55 -5.65 18.77
N GLY A 141 -10.71 -4.68 18.40
CA GLY A 141 -11.03 -3.25 18.34
C GLY A 141 -11.90 -2.89 17.14
N LYS A 142 -12.17 -1.60 17.02
CA LYS A 142 -12.97 -1.00 15.93
C LYS A 142 -12.02 -0.29 14.95
N LEU A 143 -12.01 -0.76 13.70
CA LEU A 143 -11.17 -0.24 12.63
C LEU A 143 -12.02 0.54 11.64
N ALA A 144 -11.63 1.77 11.30
CA ALA A 144 -12.14 2.48 10.14
C ALA A 144 -11.12 2.46 9.00
N ILE A 145 -11.59 2.22 7.76
CA ILE A 145 -10.82 2.38 6.53
C ILE A 145 -11.54 3.45 5.70
N LEU A 146 -11.01 4.67 5.75
CA LEU A 146 -11.62 5.83 5.11
C LEU A 146 -11.28 5.89 3.63
N ALA A 147 -12.26 6.25 2.79
CA ALA A 147 -12.15 6.19 1.32
C ALA A 147 -11.67 4.80 0.82
N GLY A 148 -12.12 3.75 1.50
CA GLY A 148 -11.53 2.41 1.47
C GLY A 148 -12.11 1.44 0.45
N ALA A 149 -13.06 1.85 -0.40
CA ALA A 149 -13.61 0.97 -1.42
C ALA A 149 -12.76 0.90 -2.72
N GLY A 150 -11.60 1.59 -2.74
CA GLY A 150 -10.58 1.50 -3.79
C GLY A 150 -9.58 0.34 -3.57
N PRO A 151 -8.62 0.15 -4.50
CA PRO A 151 -7.67 -0.97 -4.46
C PRO A 151 -6.88 -1.07 -3.14
N MET A 152 -6.36 0.05 -2.64
CA MET A 152 -5.59 0.08 -1.39
C MET A 152 -6.45 -0.28 -0.18
N GLY A 153 -7.66 0.30 -0.07
CA GLY A 153 -8.56 0.01 1.03
C GLY A 153 -9.09 -1.43 1.00
N LEU A 154 -9.35 -2.00 -0.19
CA LEU A 154 -9.71 -3.42 -0.31
C LEU A 154 -8.53 -4.33 0.07
N GLY A 155 -7.29 -3.94 -0.25
CA GLY A 155 -6.08 -4.60 0.23
C GLY A 155 -5.98 -4.57 1.76
N ALA A 156 -6.21 -3.40 2.36
CA ALA A 156 -6.23 -3.23 3.81
C ALA A 156 -7.35 -4.07 4.47
N LEU A 157 -8.57 -4.07 3.90
CA LEU A 157 -9.67 -4.91 4.38
C LEU A 157 -9.32 -6.39 4.30
N THR A 158 -8.78 -6.86 3.15
CA THR A 158 -8.33 -8.25 2.99
C THR A 158 -7.34 -8.61 4.08
N TYR A 159 -6.35 -7.77 4.34
CA TYR A 159 -5.36 -8.03 5.38
C TYR A 159 -5.96 -8.02 6.79
N ALA A 160 -6.88 -7.08 7.09
CA ALA A 160 -7.58 -7.03 8.36
C ALA A 160 -8.35 -8.32 8.69
N LEU A 161 -8.96 -8.92 7.67
CA LEU A 161 -9.76 -10.17 7.82
C LEU A 161 -8.89 -11.43 7.96
N HIS A 162 -7.65 -11.44 7.44
CA HIS A 162 -6.83 -12.65 7.33
C HIS A 162 -5.59 -12.68 8.24
N ARG A 163 -5.29 -11.59 8.96
CA ARG A 163 -4.16 -11.53 9.89
C ARG A 163 -4.47 -12.21 11.23
N ASP A 164 -3.42 -12.48 12.03
CA ASP A 164 -3.58 -13.13 13.35
C ASP A 164 -4.29 -12.23 14.37
N VAL A 165 -3.92 -10.95 14.42
CA VAL A 165 -4.55 -9.94 15.28
C VAL A 165 -5.64 -9.22 14.49
N ARG A 166 -6.89 -9.63 14.65
CA ARG A 166 -8.03 -9.11 13.89
C ARG A 166 -8.86 -8.11 14.67
N PRO A 167 -9.49 -7.11 14.00
CA PRO A 167 -10.49 -6.25 14.63
C PRO A 167 -11.77 -7.02 14.93
N GLY A 168 -12.61 -6.49 15.80
CA GLY A 168 -13.97 -7.01 16.04
C GLY A 168 -15.03 -6.34 15.16
N MET A 169 -14.71 -5.12 14.69
CA MET A 169 -15.55 -4.33 13.78
C MET A 169 -14.66 -3.67 12.72
N VAL A 170 -15.13 -3.64 11.49
CA VAL A 170 -14.52 -2.86 10.39
C VAL A 170 -15.59 -2.02 9.72
N VAL A 171 -15.30 -0.74 9.56
CA VAL A 171 -16.13 0.18 8.78
C VAL A 171 -15.31 0.70 7.61
N VAL A 172 -15.76 0.41 6.40
CA VAL A 172 -15.17 0.90 5.15
C VAL A 172 -16.05 2.04 4.64
N THR A 173 -15.50 3.23 4.48
CA THR A 173 -16.23 4.36 3.92
C THR A 173 -15.77 4.67 2.49
N ASP A 174 -16.66 5.19 1.69
CA ASP A 174 -16.38 5.81 0.38
C ASP A 174 -17.50 6.78 0.05
N ILE A 175 -17.34 7.59 -0.99
CA ILE A 175 -18.39 8.45 -1.55
C ILE A 175 -18.97 7.88 -2.85
N ASN A 176 -18.35 6.85 -3.39
CA ASN A 176 -18.76 6.22 -4.64
C ASN A 176 -19.56 4.95 -4.38
N GLU A 177 -20.84 4.99 -4.75
CA GLU A 177 -21.80 3.91 -4.53
C GLU A 177 -21.42 2.61 -5.26
N ASP A 178 -20.95 2.71 -6.51
CA ASP A 178 -20.55 1.54 -7.31
C ASP A 178 -19.36 0.81 -6.69
N ARG A 179 -18.40 1.57 -6.14
CA ARG A 179 -17.25 1.00 -5.43
C ARG A 179 -17.67 0.30 -4.16
N LEU A 180 -18.57 0.90 -3.38
CA LEU A 180 -19.11 0.29 -2.16
C LEU A 180 -19.88 -0.98 -2.48
N ALA A 181 -20.77 -0.95 -3.46
CA ALA A 181 -21.54 -2.12 -3.89
C ALA A 181 -20.61 -3.26 -4.36
N ARG A 182 -19.55 -2.92 -5.13
CA ARG A 182 -18.53 -3.90 -5.53
C ARG A 182 -17.79 -4.47 -4.32
N ALA A 183 -17.39 -3.61 -3.38
CA ALA A 183 -16.69 -4.04 -2.16
C ALA A 183 -17.57 -4.99 -1.34
N GLU A 184 -18.84 -4.65 -1.14
CA GLU A 184 -19.81 -5.50 -0.43
C GLU A 184 -20.05 -6.83 -1.14
N SER A 185 -20.06 -6.85 -2.46
CA SER A 185 -20.17 -8.10 -3.24
C SER A 185 -18.95 -9.02 -3.09
N LEU A 186 -17.76 -8.46 -2.88
CA LEU A 186 -16.52 -9.21 -2.65
C LEU A 186 -16.38 -9.70 -1.20
N PHE A 187 -16.92 -8.95 -0.26
CA PHE A 187 -16.86 -9.21 1.17
C PHE A 187 -18.27 -9.06 1.79
N PRO A 188 -19.20 -10.02 1.54
CA PRO A 188 -20.55 -9.92 2.06
C PRO A 188 -20.53 -9.86 3.60
N PRO A 189 -21.06 -8.79 4.24
CA PRO A 189 -20.96 -8.61 5.69
C PRO A 189 -21.49 -9.78 6.50
N LYS A 190 -22.55 -10.41 6.04
CA LYS A 190 -23.13 -11.57 6.69
C LYS A 190 -22.18 -12.77 6.69
N GLU A 191 -21.53 -13.04 5.57
CA GLU A 191 -20.56 -14.15 5.46
C GLU A 191 -19.31 -13.89 6.31
N VAL A 192 -18.82 -12.63 6.32
CA VAL A 192 -17.70 -12.21 7.17
C VAL A 192 -18.05 -12.38 8.64
N LYS A 193 -19.26 -12.01 9.03
CA LYS A 193 -19.74 -12.20 10.41
C LYS A 193 -19.83 -13.66 10.79
N GLU A 194 -20.41 -14.51 9.94
CA GLU A 194 -20.57 -15.95 10.20
C GLU A 194 -19.21 -16.68 10.25
N LYS A 195 -18.29 -16.33 9.33
CA LYS A 195 -16.99 -17.01 9.22
C LYS A 195 -15.96 -16.50 10.21
N ASP A 196 -15.85 -15.19 10.37
CA ASP A 196 -14.73 -14.53 11.05
C ASP A 196 -15.15 -13.87 12.37
N GLY A 197 -16.45 -13.73 12.64
CA GLY A 197 -17.00 -13.09 13.83
C GLY A 197 -16.89 -11.56 13.80
N ILE A 198 -16.49 -10.96 12.66
CA ILE A 198 -16.23 -9.54 12.51
C ILE A 198 -17.47 -8.82 12.00
N ASP A 199 -17.85 -7.70 12.63
CA ASP A 199 -18.89 -6.81 12.14
C ASP A 199 -18.32 -5.91 11.05
N LEU A 200 -18.76 -6.12 9.79
CA LEU A 200 -18.31 -5.36 8.63
C LEU A 200 -19.41 -4.45 8.12
N TYR A 201 -19.06 -3.19 7.86
CA TYR A 201 -19.97 -2.18 7.34
C TYR A 201 -19.33 -1.46 6.15
N PHE A 202 -20.14 -1.26 5.10
CA PHE A 202 -19.80 -0.37 3.97
C PHE A 202 -20.71 0.85 4.04
N VAL A 203 -20.13 2.04 4.11
CA VAL A 203 -20.85 3.27 4.44
C VAL A 203 -20.55 4.36 3.41
N ASN A 204 -21.61 4.83 2.74
CA ASN A 204 -21.51 5.99 1.85
C ASN A 204 -21.60 7.28 2.67
N THR A 205 -20.51 8.05 2.69
CA THR A 205 -20.42 9.31 3.44
C THR A 205 -20.80 10.55 2.62
N ALA A 206 -21.11 10.40 1.32
CA ALA A 206 -21.39 11.54 0.43
C ALA A 206 -22.59 12.39 0.89
N ASN A 207 -23.61 11.76 1.46
CA ASN A 207 -24.87 12.40 1.81
C ASN A 207 -25.07 12.59 3.33
N MET A 208 -24.04 12.31 4.13
CA MET A 208 -24.09 12.51 5.58
C MET A 208 -23.92 14.00 5.93
N ALA A 209 -24.73 14.51 6.83
CA ALA A 209 -24.62 15.88 7.30
C ALA A 209 -23.39 16.07 8.21
N ASP A 210 -23.11 15.07 9.06
CA ASP A 210 -21.93 15.00 9.92
C ASP A 210 -21.39 13.56 9.93
N PRO A 211 -20.52 13.21 8.95
CA PRO A 211 -19.98 11.85 8.87
C PRO A 211 -19.25 11.39 10.14
N ALA A 212 -18.61 12.31 10.85
CA ALA A 212 -17.88 11.96 12.06
C ALA A 212 -18.82 11.58 13.21
N ALA A 213 -19.93 12.32 13.39
CA ALA A 213 -20.94 12.01 14.39
C ALA A 213 -21.65 10.70 14.07
N GLU A 214 -22.10 10.53 12.81
CA GLU A 214 -22.86 9.35 12.38
C GLU A 214 -21.99 8.06 12.48
N LEU A 215 -20.73 8.11 12.06
CA LEU A 215 -19.79 7.00 12.21
C LEU A 215 -19.49 6.71 13.69
N ARG A 216 -19.46 7.73 14.54
CA ARG A 216 -19.30 7.56 15.98
C ARG A 216 -20.50 6.84 16.61
N GLU A 217 -21.70 7.17 16.19
CA GLU A 217 -22.93 6.48 16.64
C GLU A 217 -22.90 5.00 16.27
N LEU A 218 -22.44 4.65 15.04
CA LEU A 218 -22.27 3.26 14.60
C LEU A 218 -21.36 2.46 15.53
N THR A 219 -20.41 3.13 16.18
CA THR A 219 -19.49 2.50 17.16
C THR A 219 -20.05 2.45 18.57
N GLY A 220 -21.31 2.83 18.81
CA GLY A 220 -21.89 2.96 20.14
C GLY A 220 -21.34 4.17 20.91
N GLY A 221 -20.94 5.24 20.22
CA GLY A 221 -20.45 6.49 20.78
C GLY A 221 -18.99 6.51 21.17
N THR A 222 -18.26 5.38 21.10
CA THR A 222 -16.86 5.28 21.56
C THR A 222 -15.85 5.74 20.50
N GLY A 223 -16.22 5.76 19.21
CA GLY A 223 -15.31 5.99 18.10
C GLY A 223 -14.50 4.74 17.73
N PHE A 224 -13.48 4.92 16.90
CA PHE A 224 -12.63 3.86 16.40
C PHE A 224 -11.33 3.78 17.20
N ASP A 225 -10.80 2.57 17.35
CA ASP A 225 -9.51 2.33 17.97
C ASP A 225 -8.38 2.58 16.94
N ASP A 226 -8.61 2.23 15.68
CA ASP A 226 -7.67 2.42 14.57
C ASP A 226 -8.38 3.07 13.37
N VAL A 227 -7.70 3.99 12.70
CA VAL A 227 -8.21 4.68 11.50
C VAL A 227 -7.13 4.69 10.43
N PHE A 228 -7.46 4.15 9.26
CA PHE A 228 -6.63 4.18 8.06
C PHE A 228 -7.30 5.03 6.98
N CYS A 229 -6.51 5.91 6.32
CA CYS A 229 -6.95 6.79 5.24
C CYS A 229 -5.89 6.90 4.13
#